data_1899c5aa28c0664aef6be8e3799a87be
#
_entry.id   1899c5aa28c0664aef6be8e3799a87be
#
_cell.length_a   1.000
_cell.length_b   1.000
_cell.length_c   1.000
_cell.angle_alpha   90.00
_cell.angle_beta   90.00
_cell.angle_gamma   90.00
#
_symmetry.space_group_name_H-M   'P 1'
#
loop_
_entity.id
_entity.type
_entity.pdbx_description
1 polymer ?
#
loop_
_entity_poly.entity_id
_entity_poly.type
_entity_poly.pdbx_seq_one_letter_code
_entity_poly.pdbx_strand_id
1 'polypeptide(L)'
;MMVPPMWGFLRYIRKLVKIRQTNPRDDLVSALVHARDAGDRLSEDEMLAMIFLLLVAGHETTLNLIGNGVLALLEHPTELNRLRENPDLIKPAVEELLRYDSAVQMSNERYAREELTIAGVTIAPGDTVHAMLGSANRDERHFACPDDLDITREPNRHLAFGQGVHYCVGAPLARLEGQIAINTLLRRFPDLRLAVPSQALRRRRALGLRGLVSLPVILSRRRARVLEAAP
;
A
#
# COMPACT_ATOMS: atom_id res chain seq x y z
N MET A 1 0.58 -28.04 4.58
CA MET A 1 1.96 -28.43 4.15
C MET A 1 2.67 -27.20 3.63
N MET A 2 3.73 -26.73 4.29
CA MET A 2 4.47 -25.53 3.84
C MET A 2 5.25 -25.84 2.57
N VAL A 3 5.14 -24.94 1.56
CA VAL A 3 5.88 -25.07 0.30
C VAL A 3 7.39 -24.81 0.49
N PRO A 4 8.28 -25.46 -0.28
CA PRO A 4 9.73 -25.33 -0.13
C PRO A 4 10.29 -23.89 -0.05
N PRO A 5 9.78 -22.89 -0.80
CA PRO A 5 10.23 -21.51 -0.66
C PRO A 5 9.97 -20.89 0.71
N MET A 6 8.89 -21.26 1.40
CA MET A 6 8.55 -20.80 2.75
C MET A 6 9.59 -21.24 3.77
N TRP A 7 10.06 -22.50 3.68
CA TRP A 7 11.14 -23.03 4.53
C TRP A 7 12.45 -22.26 4.35
N GLY A 8 12.80 -21.94 3.10
CA GLY A 8 13.98 -21.14 2.80
C GLY A 8 13.89 -19.74 3.40
N PHE A 9 12.72 -19.12 3.30
CA PHE A 9 12.48 -17.79 3.83
C PHE A 9 12.52 -17.75 5.38
N LEU A 10 11.87 -18.68 6.05
CA LEU A 10 11.94 -18.79 7.52
C LEU A 10 13.37 -19.08 8.02
N ARG A 11 14.13 -19.92 7.29
CA ARG A 11 15.54 -20.16 7.60
C ARG A 11 16.36 -18.86 7.48
N TYR A 12 16.09 -18.06 6.46
CA TYR A 12 16.73 -16.77 6.27
C TYR A 12 16.42 -15.82 7.43
N ILE A 13 15.15 -15.69 7.82
CA ILE A 13 14.74 -14.83 8.96
C ILE A 13 15.43 -15.30 10.24
N ARG A 14 15.44 -16.60 10.56
CA ARG A 14 16.15 -17.14 11.72
C ARG A 14 17.66 -16.81 11.71
N LYS A 15 18.29 -16.92 10.55
CA LYS A 15 19.71 -16.54 10.40
C LYS A 15 19.90 -15.03 10.64
N LEU A 16 19.03 -14.20 10.12
CA LEU A 16 19.08 -12.75 10.31
C LEU A 16 18.91 -12.37 11.79
N VAL A 17 17.96 -12.97 12.49
CA VAL A 17 17.73 -12.78 13.92
C VAL A 17 19.02 -13.13 14.71
N LYS A 18 19.63 -14.29 14.45
CA LYS A 18 20.89 -14.69 15.10
C LYS A 18 22.03 -13.69 14.85
N ILE A 19 22.13 -13.16 13.64
CA ILE A 19 23.11 -12.13 13.31
C ILE A 19 22.84 -10.85 14.11
N ARG A 20 21.56 -10.44 14.26
CA ARG A 20 21.21 -9.23 15.00
C ARG A 20 21.33 -9.39 16.52
N GLN A 21 21.21 -10.59 17.03
CA GLN A 21 21.52 -10.89 18.45
C GLN A 21 22.99 -10.65 18.80
N THR A 22 23.89 -11.03 17.88
CA THR A 22 25.36 -10.90 18.12
C THR A 22 25.93 -9.57 17.61
N ASN A 23 25.29 -8.97 16.60
CA ASN A 23 25.71 -7.71 15.98
C ASN A 23 24.49 -6.82 15.70
N PRO A 24 23.95 -6.12 16.73
CA PRO A 24 22.79 -5.23 16.58
C PRO A 24 23.09 -4.09 15.59
N ARG A 25 22.06 -3.64 14.89
CA ARG A 25 22.09 -2.47 13.99
C ARG A 25 20.90 -1.57 14.29
N ASP A 26 20.91 -0.40 13.72
CA ASP A 26 19.74 0.48 13.70
C ASP A 26 18.72 -0.03 12.65
N ASP A 27 18.05 -1.14 12.98
CA ASP A 27 17.00 -1.74 12.16
C ASP A 27 15.91 -2.40 13.03
N LEU A 28 14.74 -2.60 12.42
CA LEU A 28 13.57 -3.15 13.08
C LEU A 28 13.81 -4.56 13.66
N VAL A 29 14.62 -5.39 13.00
CA VAL A 29 14.93 -6.74 13.51
C VAL A 29 15.72 -6.66 14.80
N SER A 30 16.70 -5.76 14.87
CA SER A 30 17.47 -5.51 16.09
C SER A 30 16.57 -4.99 17.22
N ALA A 31 15.66 -4.07 16.92
CA ALA A 31 14.68 -3.56 17.89
C ALA A 31 13.77 -4.66 18.45
N LEU A 32 13.26 -5.55 17.58
CA LEU A 32 12.43 -6.70 18.01
C LEU A 32 13.21 -7.71 18.83
N VAL A 33 14.48 -7.99 18.47
CA VAL A 33 15.37 -8.85 19.26
C VAL A 33 15.61 -8.26 20.64
N HIS A 34 15.90 -6.96 20.71
CA HIS A 34 16.13 -6.27 21.98
C HIS A 34 14.89 -6.24 22.88
N ALA A 35 13.72 -5.95 22.31
CA ALA A 35 12.46 -5.95 23.04
C ALA A 35 12.17 -7.33 23.68
N ARG A 36 12.40 -8.41 22.93
CA ARG A 36 12.29 -9.78 23.45
C ARG A 36 13.26 -10.04 24.62
N ASP A 37 14.53 -9.69 24.45
CA ASP A 37 15.59 -9.98 25.44
C ASP A 37 15.42 -9.10 26.69
N ALA A 38 14.75 -7.96 26.62
CA ALA A 38 14.38 -7.12 27.77
C ALA A 38 13.20 -7.65 28.59
N GLY A 39 12.68 -8.84 28.26
CA GLY A 39 11.59 -9.47 29.01
C GLY A 39 10.19 -9.08 28.54
N ASP A 40 10.09 -8.43 27.39
CA ASP A 40 8.82 -8.24 26.69
C ASP A 40 8.30 -9.59 26.18
N ARG A 41 6.97 -9.71 26.12
CA ARG A 41 6.19 -10.97 26.04
C ARG A 41 6.30 -11.75 24.72
N LEU A 42 7.29 -11.48 23.83
CA LEU A 42 7.44 -12.19 22.58
C LEU A 42 8.31 -13.43 22.73
N SER A 43 7.77 -14.60 22.45
CA SER A 43 8.54 -15.82 22.22
C SER A 43 9.34 -15.71 20.91
N GLU A 44 10.32 -16.62 20.72
CA GLU A 44 11.09 -16.68 19.46
C GLU A 44 10.17 -16.87 18.24
N ASP A 45 9.17 -17.75 18.34
CA ASP A 45 8.24 -18.05 17.25
C ASP A 45 7.32 -16.85 16.95
N GLU A 46 6.84 -16.14 17.98
CA GLU A 46 6.06 -14.91 17.79
C GLU A 46 6.88 -13.80 17.14
N MET A 47 8.12 -13.63 17.52
CA MET A 47 9.04 -12.67 16.89
C MET A 47 9.30 -13.02 15.42
N LEU A 48 9.53 -14.30 15.10
CA LEU A 48 9.69 -14.77 13.73
C LEU A 48 8.42 -14.55 12.91
N ALA A 49 7.25 -14.83 13.49
CA ALA A 49 5.97 -14.59 12.86
C ALA A 49 5.72 -13.10 12.62
N MET A 50 6.10 -12.23 13.56
CA MET A 50 5.99 -10.78 13.42
C MET A 50 6.88 -10.27 12.28
N ILE A 51 8.15 -10.68 12.21
CA ILE A 51 9.06 -10.30 11.12
C ILE A 51 8.50 -10.75 9.77
N PHE A 52 8.03 -12.01 9.70
CA PHE A 52 7.41 -12.55 8.50
C PHE A 52 6.19 -11.74 8.07
N LEU A 53 5.29 -11.45 9.02
CA LEU A 53 4.07 -10.68 8.78
C LEU A 53 4.39 -9.27 8.24
N LEU A 54 5.32 -8.57 8.87
CA LEU A 54 5.71 -7.21 8.46
C LEU A 54 6.29 -7.19 7.04
N LEU A 55 7.11 -8.18 6.68
CA LEU A 55 7.69 -8.30 5.34
C LEU A 55 6.61 -8.59 4.28
N VAL A 56 5.72 -9.54 4.55
CA VAL A 56 4.67 -9.93 3.60
C VAL A 56 3.62 -8.83 3.45
N ALA A 57 3.13 -8.29 4.57
CA ALA A 57 2.09 -7.25 4.56
C ALA A 57 2.58 -5.93 3.97
N GLY A 58 3.84 -5.55 4.24
CA GLY A 58 4.40 -4.28 3.80
C GLY A 58 4.83 -4.24 2.35
N HIS A 59 5.15 -5.40 1.74
CA HIS A 59 5.74 -5.42 0.41
C HIS A 59 4.70 -5.24 -0.71
N GLU A 60 3.77 -6.17 -0.85
CA GLU A 60 2.86 -6.21 -2.01
C GLU A 60 1.84 -5.05 -1.98
N THR A 61 1.39 -4.68 -0.80
CA THR A 61 0.40 -3.59 -0.63
C THR A 61 0.97 -2.23 -1.04
N THR A 62 2.20 -1.91 -0.64
CA THR A 62 2.86 -0.66 -1.03
C THR A 62 3.23 -0.64 -2.51
N LEU A 63 3.69 -1.77 -3.08
CA LEU A 63 3.89 -1.90 -4.52
C LEU A 63 2.61 -1.58 -5.30
N ASN A 64 1.47 -2.13 -4.83
CA ASN A 64 0.18 -1.90 -5.46
C ASN A 64 -0.28 -0.45 -5.30
N LEU A 65 -0.06 0.19 -4.15
CA LEU A 65 -0.33 1.62 -3.95
C LEU A 65 0.42 2.46 -4.99
N ILE A 66 1.72 2.23 -5.15
CA ILE A 66 2.55 2.99 -6.11
C ILE A 66 2.08 2.73 -7.54
N GLY A 67 1.90 1.46 -7.92
CA GLY A 67 1.50 1.08 -9.26
C GLY A 67 0.10 1.59 -9.65
N ASN A 68 -0.89 1.39 -8.77
CA ASN A 68 -2.26 1.87 -8.98
C ASN A 68 -2.31 3.40 -8.97
N GLY A 69 -1.59 4.04 -8.05
CA GLY A 69 -1.55 5.49 -7.93
C GLY A 69 -0.93 6.17 -9.15
N VAL A 70 0.17 5.63 -9.67
CA VAL A 70 0.77 6.12 -10.91
C VAL A 70 -0.17 5.92 -12.09
N LEU A 71 -0.83 4.76 -12.21
CA LEU A 71 -1.83 4.54 -13.25
C LEU A 71 -2.98 5.55 -13.15
N ALA A 72 -3.55 5.73 -11.96
CA ALA A 72 -4.64 6.68 -11.75
C ALA A 72 -4.25 8.10 -12.17
N LEU A 73 -3.07 8.57 -11.83
CA LEU A 73 -2.57 9.88 -12.26
C LEU A 73 -2.39 9.96 -13.77
N LEU A 74 -1.87 8.89 -14.41
CA LEU A 74 -1.69 8.86 -15.87
C LEU A 74 -3.02 8.82 -16.65
N GLU A 75 -4.08 8.29 -16.05
CA GLU A 75 -5.45 8.29 -16.60
C GLU A 75 -6.19 9.62 -16.34
N HIS A 76 -5.69 10.47 -15.40
CA HIS A 76 -6.26 11.77 -15.06
C HIS A 76 -5.24 12.90 -15.29
N PRO A 77 -5.02 13.33 -16.55
CA PRO A 77 -3.97 14.31 -16.89
C PRO A 77 -4.10 15.64 -16.13
N THR A 78 -5.31 16.07 -15.84
CA THR A 78 -5.56 17.31 -15.08
C THR A 78 -4.94 17.21 -13.67
N GLU A 79 -5.22 16.14 -12.95
CA GLU A 79 -4.70 15.93 -11.59
C GLU A 79 -3.18 15.65 -11.60
N LEU A 80 -2.70 14.94 -12.62
CA LEU A 80 -1.28 14.73 -12.83
C LEU A 80 -0.53 16.06 -13.04
N ASN A 81 -1.06 16.95 -13.88
CA ASN A 81 -0.45 18.26 -14.13
C ASN A 81 -0.50 19.14 -12.88
N ARG A 82 -1.64 19.15 -12.17
CA ARG A 82 -1.81 19.86 -10.90
C ARG A 82 -0.76 19.43 -9.87
N LEU A 83 -0.48 18.12 -9.75
CA LEU A 83 0.55 17.60 -8.86
C LEU A 83 1.98 17.97 -9.33
N ARG A 84 2.23 18.00 -10.63
CA ARG A 84 3.52 18.44 -11.20
C ARG A 84 3.80 19.92 -10.97
N GLU A 85 2.78 20.76 -11.09
CA GLU A 85 2.85 22.21 -10.86
C GLU A 85 2.99 22.54 -9.37
N ASN A 86 2.35 21.76 -8.51
CA ASN A 86 2.43 21.93 -7.07
C ASN A 86 2.79 20.61 -6.36
N PRO A 87 4.08 20.26 -6.25
CA PRO A 87 4.56 19.03 -5.61
C PRO A 87 4.20 18.90 -4.11
N ASP A 88 3.85 20.00 -3.44
CA ASP A 88 3.43 19.97 -2.03
C ASP A 88 2.08 19.26 -1.84
N LEU A 89 1.30 19.12 -2.92
CA LEU A 89 0.07 18.32 -2.93
C LEU A 89 0.31 16.82 -2.83
N ILE A 90 1.55 16.35 -2.79
CA ILE A 90 1.84 14.90 -2.74
C ILE A 90 1.20 14.21 -1.53
N LYS A 91 1.07 14.89 -0.38
CA LYS A 91 0.45 14.32 0.81
C LYS A 91 -1.05 14.05 0.62
N PRO A 92 -1.90 15.05 0.32
CA PRO A 92 -3.31 14.79 0.04
C PRO A 92 -3.50 13.92 -1.21
N ALA A 93 -2.62 14.02 -2.22
CA ALA A 93 -2.68 13.16 -3.40
C ALA A 93 -2.53 11.67 -3.02
N VAL A 94 -1.59 11.31 -2.14
CA VAL A 94 -1.44 9.91 -1.70
C VAL A 94 -2.67 9.42 -0.92
N GLU A 95 -3.29 10.24 -0.08
CA GLU A 95 -4.56 9.87 0.58
C GLU A 95 -5.68 9.64 -0.46
N GLU A 96 -5.76 10.48 -1.47
CA GLU A 96 -6.78 10.30 -2.53
C GLU A 96 -6.50 9.06 -3.39
N LEU A 97 -5.24 8.79 -3.74
CA LEU A 97 -4.87 7.57 -4.46
C LEU A 97 -5.18 6.30 -3.65
N LEU A 98 -4.99 6.34 -2.33
CA LEU A 98 -5.38 5.29 -1.40
C LEU A 98 -6.90 5.08 -1.39
N ARG A 99 -7.70 6.16 -1.40
CA ARG A 99 -9.14 6.09 -1.51
C ARG A 99 -9.59 5.55 -2.87
N TYR A 100 -9.07 6.16 -3.94
CA TYR A 100 -9.53 5.98 -5.30
C TYR A 100 -9.28 4.56 -5.85
N ASP A 101 -8.08 4.00 -5.65
CA ASP A 101 -7.72 2.64 -6.09
C ASP A 101 -6.89 1.90 -5.03
N SER A 102 -7.51 1.65 -3.87
CA SER A 102 -6.90 0.94 -2.75
C SER A 102 -6.22 -0.35 -3.17
N ALA A 103 -5.02 -0.60 -2.64
CA ALA A 103 -4.35 -1.89 -2.79
C ALA A 103 -5.11 -3.04 -2.12
N VAL A 104 -5.78 -2.76 -0.99
CA VAL A 104 -6.60 -3.72 -0.25
C VAL A 104 -8.07 -3.39 -0.49
N GLN A 105 -8.80 -4.32 -1.10
CA GLN A 105 -10.20 -4.13 -1.50
C GLN A 105 -11.20 -4.64 -0.48
N MET A 106 -10.80 -5.61 0.34
CA MET A 106 -11.66 -6.18 1.37
C MET A 106 -10.89 -6.52 2.63
N SER A 107 -11.58 -6.57 3.76
CA SER A 107 -11.01 -6.99 5.04
C SER A 107 -10.67 -8.49 5.03
N ASN A 108 -9.81 -8.90 5.97
CA ASN A 108 -9.71 -10.30 6.32
C ASN A 108 -11.07 -10.85 6.78
N GLU A 109 -11.22 -12.16 6.73
CA GLU A 109 -12.40 -12.88 7.19
C GLU A 109 -12.78 -12.49 8.63
N ARG A 110 -14.06 -12.27 8.85
CA ARG A 110 -14.70 -12.09 10.14
C ARG A 110 -15.76 -13.16 10.27
N TYR A 111 -15.99 -13.63 11.47
CA TYR A 111 -17.02 -14.63 11.75
C TYR A 111 -18.05 -14.02 12.71
N ALA A 112 -19.33 -14.14 12.35
CA ALA A 112 -20.40 -13.69 13.22
C ALA A 112 -20.38 -14.52 14.52
N ARG A 113 -20.32 -13.87 15.68
CA ARG A 113 -20.35 -14.55 16.99
C ARG A 113 -21.76 -14.89 17.45
N GLU A 114 -22.73 -14.14 16.97
CA GLU A 114 -24.16 -14.26 17.25
C GLU A 114 -24.94 -13.91 15.98
N GLU A 115 -26.24 -14.23 15.97
CA GLU A 115 -27.11 -13.78 14.88
C GLU A 115 -27.18 -12.25 14.86
N LEU A 116 -27.03 -11.66 13.70
CA LEU A 116 -27.14 -10.22 13.49
C LEU A 116 -27.81 -9.91 12.16
N THR A 117 -28.46 -8.76 12.08
CA THR A 117 -29.09 -8.29 10.85
C THR A 117 -28.41 -7.00 10.38
N ILE A 118 -27.88 -6.99 9.16
CA ILE A 118 -27.28 -5.82 8.51
C ILE A 118 -28.05 -5.53 7.22
N ALA A 119 -28.57 -4.31 7.09
CA ALA A 119 -29.32 -3.87 5.93
C ALA A 119 -30.45 -4.85 5.50
N GLY A 120 -31.12 -5.48 6.46
CA GLY A 120 -32.22 -6.43 6.21
C GLY A 120 -31.75 -7.86 5.89
N VAL A 121 -30.44 -8.13 5.88
CA VAL A 121 -29.89 -9.47 5.68
C VAL A 121 -29.51 -10.06 7.03
N THR A 122 -30.08 -11.22 7.36
CA THR A 122 -29.73 -11.98 8.57
C THR A 122 -28.46 -12.78 8.35
N ILE A 123 -27.52 -12.66 9.27
CA ILE A 123 -26.22 -13.34 9.29
C ILE A 123 -26.23 -14.27 10.48
N ALA A 124 -26.07 -15.57 10.24
CA ALA A 124 -26.10 -16.58 11.30
C ALA A 124 -24.77 -16.65 12.06
N PRO A 125 -24.78 -17.18 13.31
CA PRO A 125 -23.52 -17.44 14.02
C PRO A 125 -22.61 -18.36 13.23
N GLY A 126 -21.34 -17.98 13.09
CA GLY A 126 -20.33 -18.72 12.32
C GLY A 126 -20.23 -18.32 10.83
N ASP A 127 -21.18 -17.54 10.31
CA ASP A 127 -21.09 -17.04 8.93
C ASP A 127 -19.87 -16.13 8.76
N THR A 128 -19.25 -16.25 7.58
CA THR A 128 -18.10 -15.41 7.18
C THR A 128 -18.59 -14.07 6.64
N VAL A 129 -18.00 -12.99 7.13
CA VAL A 129 -18.29 -11.62 6.73
C VAL A 129 -17.02 -10.92 6.28
N HIS A 130 -17.08 -10.25 5.14
CA HIS A 130 -16.02 -9.38 4.63
C HIS A 130 -16.51 -7.94 4.49
N ALA A 131 -15.75 -6.99 5.05
CA ALA A 131 -15.99 -5.58 4.77
C ALA A 131 -15.32 -5.20 3.43
N MET A 132 -16.12 -4.68 2.49
CA MET A 132 -15.66 -4.26 1.16
C MET A 132 -15.08 -2.84 1.23
N LEU A 133 -13.79 -2.73 1.58
CA LEU A 133 -13.11 -1.45 1.81
C LEU A 133 -13.06 -0.59 0.54
N GLY A 134 -12.76 -1.23 -0.62
CA GLY A 134 -12.74 -0.54 -1.91
C GLY A 134 -14.10 0.05 -2.29
N SER A 135 -15.20 -0.66 -2.02
CA SER A 135 -16.56 -0.16 -2.23
C SER A 135 -16.91 0.96 -1.26
N ALA A 136 -16.56 0.81 0.03
CA ALA A 136 -16.80 1.85 1.03
C ALA A 136 -16.05 3.16 0.70
N ASN A 137 -14.86 3.08 0.12
CA ASN A 137 -14.09 4.23 -0.34
C ASN A 137 -14.69 4.92 -1.57
N ARG A 138 -15.70 4.31 -2.20
CA ARG A 138 -16.46 4.83 -3.35
C ARG A 138 -17.93 5.06 -3.04
N ASP A 139 -18.32 5.04 -1.77
CA ASP A 139 -19.71 5.25 -1.34
C ASP A 139 -20.10 6.74 -1.48
N GLU A 140 -21.05 7.04 -2.32
CA GLU A 140 -21.56 8.39 -2.57
C GLU A 140 -22.21 9.03 -1.33
N ARG A 141 -22.62 8.24 -0.35
CA ARG A 141 -23.15 8.73 0.94
C ARG A 141 -22.05 9.33 1.83
N HIS A 142 -20.76 9.02 1.55
CA HIS A 142 -19.61 9.47 2.33
C HIS A 142 -18.66 10.36 1.52
N PHE A 143 -18.60 10.18 0.20
CA PHE A 143 -17.71 10.92 -0.67
C PHE A 143 -18.50 11.55 -1.81
N ALA A 144 -18.46 12.86 -1.92
CA ALA A 144 -19.03 13.56 -3.09
C ALA A 144 -18.24 13.17 -4.35
N CYS A 145 -18.95 12.83 -5.43
CA CYS A 145 -18.34 12.38 -6.70
C CYS A 145 -17.23 11.33 -6.45
N PRO A 146 -17.56 10.14 -5.87
CA PRO A 146 -16.56 9.19 -5.41
C PRO A 146 -15.73 8.58 -6.54
N ASP A 147 -16.23 8.62 -7.77
CA ASP A 147 -15.57 8.12 -8.96
C ASP A 147 -14.62 9.13 -9.62
N ASP A 148 -14.63 10.37 -9.17
CA ASP A 148 -13.68 11.38 -9.59
C ASP A 148 -12.41 11.30 -8.73
N LEU A 149 -11.26 11.37 -9.39
CA LEU A 149 -9.96 11.55 -8.74
C LEU A 149 -9.77 13.05 -8.45
N ASP A 150 -9.72 13.42 -7.19
CA ASP A 150 -9.42 14.79 -6.75
C ASP A 150 -8.29 14.76 -5.70
N ILE A 151 -7.07 15.08 -6.13
CA ILE A 151 -5.88 15.04 -5.26
C ILE A 151 -5.88 16.08 -4.14
N THR A 152 -6.92 16.91 -4.07
CA THR A 152 -7.10 17.92 -3.01
C THR A 152 -8.34 17.63 -2.16
N ARG A 153 -8.95 16.45 -2.31
CA ARG A 153 -10.17 16.08 -1.59
C ARG A 153 -10.03 16.28 -0.09
N GLU A 154 -10.95 17.06 0.48
CA GLU A 154 -11.04 17.32 1.92
C GLU A 154 -12.53 17.41 2.32
N PRO A 155 -13.01 16.67 3.33
CA PRO A 155 -12.29 15.63 4.07
C PRO A 155 -12.11 14.35 3.25
N ASN A 156 -11.02 13.60 3.54
CA ASN A 156 -10.74 12.31 2.91
C ASN A 156 -10.56 11.20 3.97
N ARG A 157 -11.67 10.76 4.56
CA ARG A 157 -11.71 9.73 5.61
C ARG A 157 -11.84 8.32 5.02
N HIS A 158 -10.89 7.92 4.20
CA HIS A 158 -10.91 6.62 3.55
C HIS A 158 -10.56 5.46 4.49
N LEU A 159 -10.96 4.25 4.10
CA LEU A 159 -10.73 3.00 4.82
C LEU A 159 -9.61 2.13 4.24
N ALA A 160 -8.70 2.69 3.42
CA ALA A 160 -7.63 1.92 2.78
C ALA A 160 -6.67 1.24 3.79
N PHE A 161 -6.57 1.77 5.00
CA PHE A 161 -5.80 1.21 6.10
C PHE A 161 -6.66 0.52 7.17
N GLY A 162 -7.95 0.30 6.89
CA GLY A 162 -8.91 -0.20 7.85
C GLY A 162 -9.25 0.80 8.95
N GLN A 163 -9.85 0.31 10.02
CA GLN A 163 -10.26 1.09 11.20
C GLN A 163 -10.29 0.21 12.45
N GLY A 164 -10.24 0.84 13.65
CA GLY A 164 -10.33 0.16 14.95
C GLY A 164 -9.02 -0.51 15.35
N VAL A 165 -9.11 -1.59 16.14
CA VAL A 165 -7.95 -2.27 16.74
C VAL A 165 -7.00 -2.90 15.71
N HIS A 166 -7.47 -3.11 14.49
CA HIS A 166 -6.69 -3.62 13.36
C HIS A 166 -6.28 -2.53 12.37
N TYR A 167 -6.34 -1.25 12.75
CA TYR A 167 -5.81 -0.20 11.91
C TYR A 167 -4.35 -0.52 11.53
N CYS A 168 -4.01 -0.31 10.26
CA CYS A 168 -2.72 -0.71 9.70
C CYS A 168 -1.54 -0.06 10.45
N VAL A 169 -0.72 -0.87 11.10
CA VAL A 169 0.48 -0.41 11.81
C VAL A 169 1.51 0.22 10.85
N GLY A 170 1.56 -0.24 9.59
CA GLY A 170 2.44 0.26 8.54
C GLY A 170 1.92 1.51 7.81
N ALA A 171 0.75 2.06 8.18
CA ALA A 171 0.15 3.18 7.48
C ALA A 171 1.07 4.42 7.36
N PRO A 172 1.83 4.83 8.40
CA PRO A 172 2.77 5.94 8.27
C PRO A 172 3.89 5.66 7.26
N LEU A 173 4.44 4.43 7.26
CA LEU A 173 5.50 4.02 6.35
C LEU A 173 4.98 3.97 4.89
N ALA A 174 3.83 3.33 4.66
CA ALA A 174 3.23 3.23 3.33
C ALA A 174 2.92 4.61 2.71
N ARG A 175 2.45 5.56 3.52
CA ARG A 175 2.28 6.96 3.11
C ARG A 175 3.58 7.61 2.67
N LEU A 176 4.62 7.45 3.48
CA LEU A 176 5.94 8.00 3.18
C LEU A 176 6.54 7.39 1.91
N GLU A 177 6.48 6.07 1.77
CA GLU A 177 6.93 5.35 0.58
C GLU A 177 6.17 5.80 -0.68
N GLY A 178 4.84 5.90 -0.61
CA GLY A 178 4.01 6.40 -1.70
C GLY A 178 4.38 7.83 -2.10
N GLN A 179 4.53 8.74 -1.13
CA GLN A 179 4.91 10.14 -1.37
C GLN A 179 6.30 10.23 -2.04
N ILE A 180 7.30 9.53 -1.50
CA ILE A 180 8.67 9.57 -2.03
C ILE A 180 8.73 8.95 -3.43
N ALA A 181 8.12 7.78 -3.62
CA ALA A 181 8.17 7.06 -4.89
C ALA A 181 7.49 7.84 -6.01
N ILE A 182 6.23 8.28 -5.80
CA ILE A 182 5.45 8.99 -6.82
C ILE A 182 6.11 10.34 -7.13
N ASN A 183 6.45 11.14 -6.12
CA ASN A 183 7.09 12.44 -6.35
C ASN A 183 8.44 12.31 -7.06
N THR A 184 9.27 11.33 -6.66
CA THR A 184 10.55 11.08 -7.30
C THR A 184 10.38 10.64 -8.76
N LEU A 185 9.43 9.77 -9.04
CA LEU A 185 9.12 9.31 -10.40
C LEU A 185 8.71 10.47 -11.30
N LEU A 186 7.73 11.27 -10.87
CA LEU A 186 7.22 12.40 -11.66
C LEU A 186 8.27 13.47 -11.89
N ARG A 187 9.11 13.76 -10.89
CA ARG A 187 10.20 14.72 -11.00
C ARG A 187 11.31 14.28 -11.95
N ARG A 188 11.66 12.96 -11.93
CA ARG A 188 12.72 12.40 -12.78
C ARG A 188 12.28 12.20 -14.22
N PHE A 189 10.98 11.95 -14.43
CA PHE A 189 10.39 11.63 -15.73
C PHE A 189 9.16 12.51 -15.99
N PRO A 190 9.35 13.80 -16.31
CA PRO A 190 8.24 14.75 -16.48
C PRO A 190 7.30 14.37 -17.63
N ASP A 191 7.80 13.64 -18.63
CA ASP A 191 7.01 13.17 -19.78
C ASP A 191 6.55 11.72 -19.63
N LEU A 192 6.49 11.21 -18.39
CA LEU A 192 5.99 9.87 -18.08
C LEU A 192 4.61 9.68 -18.67
N ARG A 193 4.42 8.62 -19.46
CA ARG A 193 3.13 8.24 -20.05
C ARG A 193 3.02 6.72 -20.19
N LEU A 194 1.80 6.23 -20.35
CA LEU A 194 1.57 4.82 -20.66
C LEU A 194 2.19 4.44 -22.00
N ALA A 195 2.80 3.25 -22.06
CA ALA A 195 3.34 2.68 -23.30
C ALA A 195 2.25 1.90 -24.08
N VAL A 196 1.13 1.58 -23.42
CA VAL A 196 -0.02 0.85 -24.00
C VAL A 196 -1.31 1.51 -23.50
N PRO A 197 -2.44 1.35 -24.20
CA PRO A 197 -3.75 1.78 -23.69
C PRO A 197 -4.05 1.15 -22.33
N SER A 198 -4.69 1.88 -21.44
CA SER A 198 -4.98 1.38 -20.07
C SER A 198 -5.85 0.14 -20.07
N GLN A 199 -6.75 -0.02 -21.06
CA GLN A 199 -7.61 -1.20 -21.24
C GLN A 199 -6.81 -2.48 -21.54
N ALA A 200 -5.57 -2.36 -22.03
CA ALA A 200 -4.66 -3.50 -22.27
C ALA A 200 -3.92 -3.95 -21.00
N LEU A 201 -3.99 -3.17 -19.93
CA LEU A 201 -3.34 -3.49 -18.66
C LEU A 201 -4.06 -4.67 -17.98
N ARG A 202 -3.26 -5.57 -17.42
CA ARG A 202 -3.78 -6.74 -16.72
C ARG A 202 -3.58 -6.57 -15.21
N ARG A 203 -4.67 -6.83 -14.47
CA ARG A 203 -4.61 -6.90 -13.01
C ARG A 203 -4.29 -8.31 -12.53
N ARG A 204 -3.59 -8.41 -11.40
CA ARG A 204 -3.33 -9.69 -10.73
C ARG A 204 -4.65 -10.30 -10.24
N ARG A 205 -4.77 -11.60 -10.36
CA ARG A 205 -5.90 -12.36 -9.77
C ARG A 205 -5.51 -12.70 -8.32
N ALA A 206 -5.85 -11.82 -7.41
CA ALA A 206 -5.65 -12.03 -5.98
C ALA A 206 -6.93 -11.66 -5.23
N LEU A 207 -7.35 -12.51 -4.30
CA LEU A 207 -8.53 -12.26 -3.49
C LEU A 207 -8.24 -11.11 -2.53
N GLY A 208 -9.05 -10.07 -2.58
CA GLY A 208 -8.94 -8.92 -1.68
C GLY A 208 -7.80 -7.94 -1.96
N LEU A 209 -6.85 -8.29 -2.85
CA LEU A 209 -5.78 -7.39 -3.27
C LEU A 209 -6.00 -6.91 -4.70
N ARG A 210 -5.72 -5.64 -4.94
CA ARG A 210 -5.83 -5.00 -6.25
C ARG A 210 -4.47 -4.42 -6.68
N GLY A 211 -3.88 -5.00 -7.70
CA GLY A 211 -2.60 -4.58 -8.25
C GLY A 211 -2.45 -4.95 -9.72
N LEU A 212 -1.50 -4.34 -10.38
CA LEU A 212 -1.17 -4.59 -11.78
C LEU A 212 -0.17 -5.75 -11.90
N VAL A 213 -0.28 -6.53 -12.97
CA VAL A 213 0.77 -7.49 -13.37
C VAL A 213 2.03 -6.74 -13.77
N SER A 214 1.87 -5.65 -14.54
CA SER A 214 2.92 -4.74 -14.95
C SER A 214 2.30 -3.40 -15.35
N LEU A 215 3.07 -2.32 -15.26
CA LEU A 215 2.70 -0.99 -15.73
C LEU A 215 3.74 -0.55 -16.79
N PRO A 216 3.55 -0.89 -18.07
CA PRO A 216 4.43 -0.47 -19.14
C PRO A 216 4.35 1.05 -19.35
N VAL A 217 5.47 1.74 -19.21
CA VAL A 217 5.56 3.20 -19.34
C VAL A 217 6.70 3.61 -20.26
N ILE A 218 6.54 4.75 -20.89
CA ILE A 218 7.58 5.44 -21.64
C ILE A 218 8.21 6.47 -20.72
N LEU A 219 9.53 6.38 -20.59
CA LEU A 219 10.35 7.26 -19.77
C LEU A 219 11.18 8.15 -20.69
N SER A 220 10.97 9.46 -20.66
CA SER A 220 11.91 10.43 -21.23
C SER A 220 12.62 11.16 -20.09
N ARG A 221 13.96 11.04 -20.04
CA ARG A 221 14.77 11.79 -19.07
C ARG A 221 14.83 13.26 -19.50
N ARG A 222 14.67 14.21 -18.56
CA ARG A 222 15.15 15.56 -18.79
C ARG A 222 16.63 15.47 -19.20
N ARG A 223 16.96 15.89 -20.43
CA ARG A 223 18.37 16.18 -20.78
C ARG A 223 18.82 17.21 -19.75
N ALA A 224 19.88 16.92 -19.00
CA ALA A 224 20.57 17.94 -18.24
C ALA A 224 20.85 19.10 -19.20
N ARG A 225 20.32 20.30 -18.91
CA ARG A 225 20.80 21.51 -19.61
C ARG A 225 22.30 21.55 -19.33
N VAL A 226 23.08 21.24 -20.34
CA VAL A 226 24.48 21.65 -20.36
C VAL A 226 24.40 23.17 -20.26
N LEU A 227 24.79 23.72 -19.12
CA LEU A 227 25.09 25.14 -19.03
C LEU A 227 26.21 25.36 -20.02
N GLU A 228 25.86 25.84 -21.24
CA GLU A 228 26.83 26.43 -22.12
C GLU A 228 27.44 27.57 -21.31
N ALA A 229 28.72 27.39 -20.98
CA ALA A 229 29.53 28.48 -20.45
C ALA A 229 29.50 29.59 -21.52
N ALA A 230 28.93 30.71 -21.14
CA ALA A 230 29.00 31.91 -21.94
C ALA A 230 30.49 32.28 -22.13
N PRO A 231 30.85 32.77 -23.31
CA PRO A 231 32.22 33.14 -23.66
C PRO A 231 32.76 34.30 -22.80
#